data_e3767c009c8fc818bf86e2dbf30c20a6
#
_entry.id   e3767c009c8fc818bf86e2dbf30c20a6
#
_cell.length_a   1.000
_cell.length_b   1.000
_cell.length_c   1.000
_cell.angle_alpha   90.00
_cell.angle_beta   90.00
_cell.angle_gamma   90.00
#
_symmetry.space_group_name_H-M   'P 1'
#
loop_
_entity.id
_entity.type
_entity.pdbx_description
1 polymer ?
#
loop_
_entity_poly.entity_id
_entity_poly.type
_entity_poly.pdbx_seq_one_letter_code
_entity_poly.pdbx_strand_id
1 'polypeptide(L)'
;MTDTNLIIIIVAFIVAIGAIYVLYSIILYQGNGGKGDELQLSTKNILDQVEVLFDKKEYALVQLLASKYLDRVPGHNDVRLFLAKASYEDKKYNQAIHHCEIILKKLPNNIMTHELLGDCYMKKQSLMKAIKEYEFVIEKRKSDPEVLRKLAELYRETEQIFSSIGAYNALADVLENEEEIANIQSILAELNEEAKDYPAAFEAYKTRLSIYPKDVQTNINLIKLYIKINNYPVAIETLLYMLSFVTEPKTLLWIFETMVSLYEETEDFEKAIEYSEKLLDIQGSDKFKVRNDIAGYKIKLNRIDEGITILEDLAMMSQNGFDVTVELAAAYIEKQEFKKALDRYLILLEKATPREAKEVNKLICELYIKWAINCSEKQNYDESYEQLKEARQYNPLNPEIYFNVAQNNYKQKNYMNAVDSLNKALEYDKTNEYHTKYLLLLAEAHHELNNLFEEKKALTDLLKLDEKNADGLYRVGMMYVALHDIKKAEEAFKKAILYNPDLIQAKYNLALLYENNNRDRAKELYIEILEQDPTYEEAKNALADMSASDF
;
A
#
# COMPACT_ATOMS: atom_id res chain seq x y z
N MET A 1 30.90 38.30 51.98
CA MET A 1 30.57 38.67 50.59
C MET A 1 31.46 37.83 49.74
N THR A 2 30.92 36.90 48.95
CA THR A 2 31.69 35.97 48.14
C THR A 2 32.28 36.71 46.92
N ASP A 3 33.48 36.33 46.49
CA ASP A 3 34.23 36.94 45.36
C ASP A 3 33.39 37.12 44.07
N THR A 4 32.39 36.31 43.87
CA THR A 4 31.42 36.41 42.76
C THR A 4 30.59 37.70 42.78
N ASN A 5 30.18 38.18 43.97
CA ASN A 5 29.41 39.42 44.11
C ASN A 5 30.27 40.65 43.85
N LEU A 6 31.56 40.57 44.19
CA LEU A 6 32.53 41.66 43.92
C LEU A 6 32.80 41.81 42.41
N ILE A 7 32.90 40.68 41.68
CA ILE A 7 33.09 40.65 40.21
C ILE A 7 31.85 41.22 39.49
N ILE A 8 30.66 40.88 39.93
CA ILE A 8 29.39 41.41 39.37
C ILE A 8 29.29 42.91 39.57
N ILE A 9 29.69 43.43 40.74
CA ILE A 9 29.69 44.87 41.05
C ILE A 9 30.74 45.59 40.19
N ILE A 10 31.94 45.02 40.00
CA ILE A 10 32.99 45.60 39.15
C ILE A 10 32.58 45.64 37.71
N VAL A 11 31.97 44.57 37.18
CA VAL A 11 31.45 44.53 35.81
C VAL A 11 30.30 45.52 35.61
N ALA A 12 29.39 45.62 36.55
CA ALA A 12 28.29 46.63 36.52
C ALA A 12 28.83 48.07 36.57
N PHE A 13 29.93 48.32 37.33
CA PHE A 13 30.59 49.62 37.41
C PHE A 13 31.35 49.97 36.12
N ILE A 14 31.98 49.02 35.48
CA ILE A 14 32.64 49.20 34.17
C ILE A 14 31.63 49.50 33.09
N VAL A 15 30.50 48.78 33.08
CA VAL A 15 29.39 49.01 32.16
C VAL A 15 28.73 50.41 32.39
N ALA A 16 28.55 50.82 33.65
CA ALA A 16 28.07 52.15 33.98
C ALA A 16 29.04 53.26 33.57
N ILE A 17 30.34 53.07 33.75
CA ILE A 17 31.38 54.03 33.28
C ILE A 17 31.42 54.09 31.74
N GLY A 18 31.27 52.94 31.05
CA GLY A 18 31.16 52.89 29.60
C GLY A 18 29.90 53.65 29.09
N ALA A 19 28.76 53.45 29.76
CA ALA A 19 27.52 54.17 29.44
C ALA A 19 27.64 55.68 29.71
N ILE A 20 28.32 56.06 30.83
CA ILE A 20 28.58 57.49 31.14
C ILE A 20 29.55 58.08 30.14
N TYR A 21 30.56 57.38 29.70
CA TYR A 21 31.53 57.84 28.67
C TYR A 21 30.86 58.02 27.32
N VAL A 22 29.95 57.12 26.93
CA VAL A 22 29.11 57.26 25.76
C VAL A 22 28.15 58.45 25.89
N LEU A 23 27.50 58.60 27.02
CA LEU A 23 26.66 59.77 27.31
C LEU A 23 27.46 61.06 27.32
N TYR A 24 28.65 61.07 27.88
CA TYR A 24 29.57 62.21 27.88
C TYR A 24 30.08 62.56 26.50
N SER A 25 30.42 61.59 25.66
CA SER A 25 30.77 61.80 24.25
C SER A 25 29.59 62.32 23.45
N ILE A 26 28.34 61.90 23.77
CA ILE A 26 27.11 62.39 23.15
C ILE A 26 26.83 63.85 23.58
N ILE A 27 27.12 64.21 24.84
CA ILE A 27 26.96 65.59 25.39
C ILE A 27 28.04 66.54 24.84
N LEU A 28 29.28 66.11 24.75
CA LEU A 28 30.37 66.90 24.11
C LEU A 28 30.10 67.16 22.64
N TYR A 29 29.47 66.21 21.94
CA TYR A 29 29.09 66.37 20.53
C TYR A 29 27.96 67.43 20.31
N GLN A 30 27.25 67.80 21.35
CA GLN A 30 26.21 68.85 21.28
C GLN A 30 26.78 70.30 21.27
N GLY A 31 28.09 70.46 21.47
CA GLY A 31 28.72 71.76 21.74
C GLY A 31 29.42 72.48 20.57
N ASN A 32 29.78 71.84 19.45
CA ASN A 32 30.59 72.48 18.42
C ASN A 32 29.98 72.36 17.01
N GLY A 33 29.50 73.43 16.44
CA GLY A 33 29.03 73.55 15.08
C GLY A 33 30.14 73.92 14.09
N GLY A 34 30.57 72.93 13.29
CA GLY A 34 31.51 73.10 12.17
C GLY A 34 31.12 72.28 10.96
N LYS A 35 31.15 72.83 9.75
CA LYS A 35 30.55 72.30 8.53
C LYS A 35 31.53 71.50 7.67
N GLY A 36 31.10 70.38 7.15
CA GLY A 36 31.63 69.70 5.95
C GLY A 36 32.60 68.56 6.24
N ASP A 37 33.83 68.81 6.60
CA ASP A 37 34.88 67.77 6.82
C ASP A 37 34.71 67.04 8.16
N GLU A 38 34.13 67.67 9.17
CA GLU A 38 33.76 67.05 10.45
C GLU A 38 32.64 66.02 10.30
N LEU A 39 31.78 66.13 9.26
CA LEU A 39 30.71 65.19 9.03
C LEU A 39 31.22 63.82 8.57
N GLN A 40 32.28 63.74 7.76
CA GLN A 40 32.89 62.49 7.32
C GLN A 40 33.67 61.77 8.43
N LEU A 41 34.44 62.50 9.25
CA LEU A 41 35.11 61.93 10.41
C LEU A 41 34.10 61.47 11.48
N SER A 42 32.98 62.18 11.64
CA SER A 42 31.91 61.80 12.58
C SER A 42 31.11 60.59 12.13
N THR A 43 30.93 60.41 10.83
CA THR A 43 30.23 59.20 10.29
C THR A 43 31.01 57.93 10.47
N LYS A 44 32.31 57.93 10.24
CA LYS A 44 33.16 56.76 10.46
C LYS A 44 33.22 56.41 11.94
N ASN A 45 33.32 57.37 12.82
CA ASN A 45 33.36 57.17 14.27
C ASN A 45 32.05 56.61 14.81
N ILE A 46 30.87 56.97 14.25
CA ILE A 46 29.57 56.43 14.68
C ILE A 46 29.39 54.96 14.26
N LEU A 47 29.81 54.58 13.04
CA LEU A 47 29.77 53.22 12.58
C LEU A 47 30.63 52.31 13.47
N ASP A 48 31.89 52.69 13.71
CA ASP A 48 32.78 51.95 14.58
C ASP A 48 32.20 51.76 16.00
N GLN A 49 31.55 52.80 16.56
CA GLN A 49 30.90 52.71 17.87
C GLN A 49 29.68 51.81 17.88
N VAL A 50 28.85 51.90 16.87
CA VAL A 50 27.66 51.06 16.73
C VAL A 50 28.04 49.58 16.54
N GLU A 51 29.07 49.30 15.75
CA GLU A 51 29.59 47.97 15.52
C GLU A 51 30.16 47.36 16.81
N VAL A 52 31.00 48.08 17.55
CA VAL A 52 31.54 47.63 18.84
C VAL A 52 30.44 47.37 19.87
N LEU A 53 29.41 48.20 19.93
CA LEU A 53 28.27 47.97 20.83
C LEU A 53 27.44 46.78 20.39
N PHE A 54 27.29 46.56 19.09
CA PHE A 54 26.57 45.43 18.55
C PHE A 54 27.29 44.09 18.88
N ASP A 55 28.63 44.05 18.71
CA ASP A 55 29.46 42.89 19.05
C ASP A 55 29.42 42.56 20.55
N LYS A 56 29.32 43.60 21.40
CA LYS A 56 29.09 43.45 22.85
C LYS A 56 27.66 43.04 23.21
N LYS A 57 26.76 42.88 22.22
CA LYS A 57 25.33 42.57 22.41
C LYS A 57 24.56 43.64 23.18
N GLU A 58 25.05 44.89 23.18
CA GLU A 58 24.41 46.03 23.85
C GLU A 58 23.34 46.67 22.94
N TYR A 59 22.36 45.87 22.48
CA TYR A 59 21.39 46.25 21.43
C TYR A 59 20.58 47.50 21.77
N ALA A 60 20.23 47.71 23.03
CA ALA A 60 19.51 48.90 23.47
C ALA A 60 20.33 50.20 23.25
N LEU A 61 21.66 50.14 23.49
CA LEU A 61 22.55 51.28 23.26
C LEU A 61 22.77 51.51 21.76
N VAL A 62 22.89 50.44 20.97
CA VAL A 62 22.93 50.52 19.51
C VAL A 62 21.67 51.24 18.99
N GLN A 63 20.48 50.84 19.45
CA GLN A 63 19.22 51.45 19.03
C GLN A 63 19.15 52.94 19.39
N LEU A 64 19.54 53.29 20.62
CA LEU A 64 19.54 54.68 21.08
C LEU A 64 20.50 55.56 20.26
N LEU A 65 21.76 55.07 20.08
CA LEU A 65 22.81 55.81 19.40
C LEU A 65 22.49 55.98 17.91
N ALA A 66 22.14 54.86 17.24
CA ALA A 66 21.76 54.86 15.83
C ALA A 66 20.53 55.71 15.54
N SER A 67 19.49 55.67 16.37
CA SER A 67 18.28 56.50 16.19
C SER A 67 18.60 57.97 16.29
N LYS A 68 19.30 58.42 17.33
CA LYS A 68 19.71 59.82 17.48
C LYS A 68 20.58 60.33 16.31
N TYR A 69 21.45 59.50 15.78
CA TYR A 69 22.25 59.86 14.61
C TYR A 69 21.39 59.97 13.36
N LEU A 70 20.45 59.03 13.14
CA LEU A 70 19.55 58.99 11.99
C LEU A 70 18.52 60.14 12.01
N ASP A 71 18.20 60.72 13.17
CA ASP A 71 17.38 61.97 13.27
C ASP A 71 18.07 63.13 12.58
N ARG A 72 19.44 63.18 12.60
CA ARG A 72 20.25 64.23 11.97
C ARG A 72 20.65 63.88 10.53
N VAL A 73 20.90 62.59 10.27
CA VAL A 73 21.38 62.07 8.99
C VAL A 73 20.48 60.93 8.53
N PRO A 74 19.23 61.18 8.12
CA PRO A 74 18.25 60.15 7.79
C PRO A 74 18.64 59.26 6.61
N GLY A 75 19.65 59.68 5.85
CA GLY A 75 20.10 58.97 4.65
C GLY A 75 21.15 57.87 4.87
N HIS A 76 21.68 57.72 6.07
CA HIS A 76 22.76 56.78 6.31
C HIS A 76 22.31 55.33 6.47
N ASN A 77 22.41 54.57 5.38
CA ASN A 77 21.86 53.22 5.29
C ASN A 77 22.62 52.19 6.15
N ASP A 78 23.92 52.32 6.29
CA ASP A 78 24.71 51.38 7.09
C ASP A 78 24.39 51.45 8.59
N VAL A 79 24.28 52.68 9.13
CA VAL A 79 23.82 52.88 10.52
C VAL A 79 22.37 52.38 10.70
N ARG A 80 21.53 52.57 9.71
CA ARG A 80 20.14 52.06 9.70
C ARG A 80 20.10 50.53 9.68
N LEU A 81 21.05 49.87 8.99
CA LEU A 81 21.16 48.44 8.98
C LEU A 81 21.56 47.89 10.36
N PHE A 82 22.50 48.55 11.06
CA PHE A 82 22.82 48.19 12.45
C PHE A 82 21.62 48.38 13.39
N LEU A 83 20.84 49.44 13.19
CA LEU A 83 19.60 49.65 13.94
C LEU A 83 18.56 48.56 13.67
N ALA A 84 18.43 48.11 12.43
CA ALA A 84 17.57 47.00 12.08
C ALA A 84 18.04 45.68 12.69
N LYS A 85 19.35 45.38 12.61
CA LYS A 85 19.95 44.19 13.25
C LYS A 85 19.75 44.20 14.76
N ALA A 86 20.03 45.30 15.44
CA ALA A 86 19.83 45.42 16.88
C ALA A 86 18.35 45.32 17.28
N SER A 87 17.45 45.81 16.44
CA SER A 87 16.01 45.62 16.65
C SER A 87 15.56 44.17 16.47
N TYR A 88 16.17 43.44 15.53
CA TYR A 88 15.93 42.02 15.32
C TYR A 88 16.37 41.20 16.56
N GLU A 89 17.60 41.42 17.03
CA GLU A 89 18.17 40.73 18.20
C GLU A 89 17.36 41.04 19.47
N ASP A 90 16.82 42.25 19.59
CA ASP A 90 15.92 42.65 20.69
C ASP A 90 14.47 42.18 20.50
N LYS A 91 14.21 41.33 19.52
CA LYS A 91 12.91 40.74 19.16
C LYS A 91 11.84 41.77 18.73
N LYS A 92 12.25 43.00 18.38
CA LYS A 92 11.40 44.09 17.87
C LYS A 92 11.25 43.98 16.35
N TYR A 93 10.75 42.84 15.87
CA TYR A 93 10.73 42.48 14.45
C TYR A 93 10.03 43.52 13.56
N ASN A 94 8.93 44.13 14.05
CA ASN A 94 8.26 45.18 13.28
C ASN A 94 9.14 46.41 13.04
N GLN A 95 9.95 46.80 14.01
CA GLN A 95 10.87 47.94 13.84
C GLN A 95 12.02 47.57 12.90
N ALA A 96 12.55 46.34 13.03
CA ALA A 96 13.57 45.82 12.11
C ALA A 96 13.06 45.84 10.66
N ILE A 97 11.87 45.29 10.40
CA ILE A 97 11.20 45.32 9.09
C ILE A 97 11.10 46.74 8.56
N HIS A 98 10.58 47.67 9.36
CA HIS A 98 10.43 49.08 8.95
C HIS A 98 11.75 49.71 8.51
N HIS A 99 12.85 49.46 9.26
CA HIS A 99 14.18 49.97 8.87
C HIS A 99 14.72 49.31 7.61
N CYS A 100 14.54 48.00 7.44
CA CYS A 100 14.89 47.27 6.22
C CYS A 100 14.14 47.84 5.00
N GLU A 101 12.84 48.08 5.10
CA GLU A 101 12.03 48.65 4.01
C GLU A 101 12.53 50.03 3.61
N ILE A 102 12.95 50.88 4.56
CA ILE A 102 13.52 52.20 4.24
C ILE A 102 14.84 52.04 3.47
N ILE A 103 15.69 51.08 3.85
CA ILE A 103 16.94 50.83 3.13
C ILE A 103 16.64 50.36 1.70
N LEU A 104 15.74 49.40 1.53
CA LEU A 104 15.43 48.80 0.24
C LEU A 104 14.73 49.79 -0.74
N LYS A 105 14.03 50.79 -0.24
CA LYS A 105 13.52 51.88 -1.08
C LYS A 105 14.63 52.66 -1.79
N LYS A 106 15.83 52.74 -1.20
CA LYS A 106 17.00 53.43 -1.77
C LYS A 106 17.99 52.50 -2.43
N LEU A 107 18.16 51.34 -1.85
CA LEU A 107 19.11 50.29 -2.27
C LEU A 107 18.36 48.95 -2.45
N PRO A 108 17.56 48.80 -3.52
CA PRO A 108 16.69 47.67 -3.74
C PRO A 108 17.44 46.32 -3.91
N ASN A 109 18.74 46.35 -4.15
CA ASN A 109 19.57 45.19 -4.34
C ASN A 109 20.50 44.91 -3.13
N ASN A 110 20.22 45.46 -1.95
CA ASN A 110 21.08 45.23 -0.78
C ASN A 110 20.79 43.84 -0.18
N ILE A 111 21.67 42.91 -0.49
CA ILE A 111 21.53 41.47 -0.13
C ILE A 111 21.41 41.27 1.39
N MET A 112 22.26 41.94 2.20
CA MET A 112 22.22 41.83 3.65
C MET A 112 20.89 42.31 4.26
N THR A 113 20.26 43.30 3.63
CA THR A 113 18.96 43.80 4.09
C THR A 113 17.84 42.84 3.74
N HIS A 114 17.87 42.24 2.55
CA HIS A 114 16.92 41.17 2.17
C HIS A 114 17.03 39.98 3.09
N GLU A 115 18.25 39.52 3.41
CA GLU A 115 18.50 38.42 4.33
C GLU A 115 17.91 38.72 5.72
N LEU A 116 18.22 39.86 6.31
CA LEU A 116 17.65 40.28 7.60
C LEU A 116 16.13 40.42 7.55
N LEU A 117 15.58 40.89 6.45
CA LEU A 117 14.13 41.02 6.26
C LEU A 117 13.47 39.63 6.20
N GLY A 118 14.09 38.68 5.51
CA GLY A 118 13.70 37.29 5.51
C GLY A 118 13.69 36.68 6.91
N ASP A 119 14.78 36.89 7.70
CA ASP A 119 14.85 36.46 9.09
C ASP A 119 13.74 37.06 9.96
N CYS A 120 13.43 38.36 9.77
CA CYS A 120 12.33 39.03 10.47
C CYS A 120 10.97 38.43 10.13
N TYR A 121 10.70 38.14 8.84
CA TYR A 121 9.46 37.55 8.41
C TYR A 121 9.31 36.11 8.90
N MET A 122 10.39 35.34 8.92
CA MET A 122 10.42 33.99 9.48
C MET A 122 10.03 34.01 10.96
N LYS A 123 10.64 34.89 11.78
CA LYS A 123 10.28 35.04 13.22
C LYS A 123 8.82 35.50 13.43
N LYS A 124 8.22 36.16 12.45
CA LYS A 124 6.82 36.57 12.45
C LYS A 124 5.86 35.57 11.82
N GLN A 125 6.31 34.39 11.49
CA GLN A 125 5.51 33.35 10.83
C GLN A 125 4.88 33.84 9.49
N SER A 126 5.53 34.80 8.84
CA SER A 126 5.11 35.31 7.53
C SER A 126 5.90 34.60 6.43
N LEU A 127 5.73 33.25 6.37
CA LEU A 127 6.61 32.32 5.64
C LEU A 127 6.76 32.70 4.15
N MET A 128 5.66 33.02 3.46
CA MET A 128 5.70 33.40 2.04
C MET A 128 6.49 34.69 1.77
N LYS A 129 6.50 35.60 2.74
CA LYS A 129 7.33 36.84 2.60
C LYS A 129 8.80 36.50 2.87
N ALA A 130 9.11 35.64 3.85
CA ALA A 130 10.44 35.18 4.11
C ALA A 130 11.04 34.46 2.89
N ILE A 131 10.28 33.56 2.27
CA ILE A 131 10.68 32.86 1.04
C ILE A 131 11.10 33.85 -0.04
N LYS A 132 10.25 34.82 -0.33
CA LYS A 132 10.54 35.84 -1.36
C LYS A 132 11.85 36.60 -1.12
N GLU A 133 12.14 36.95 0.12
CA GLU A 133 13.37 37.63 0.48
C GLU A 133 14.59 36.71 0.34
N TYR A 134 14.51 35.47 0.77
CA TYR A 134 15.60 34.51 0.63
C TYR A 134 15.82 34.06 -0.83
N GLU A 135 14.76 33.93 -1.65
CA GLU A 135 14.87 33.70 -3.08
C GLU A 135 15.72 34.81 -3.74
N PHE A 136 15.47 36.08 -3.37
CA PHE A 136 16.26 37.19 -3.85
C PHE A 136 17.74 37.05 -3.43
N VAL A 137 18.01 36.63 -2.18
CA VAL A 137 19.38 36.45 -1.70
C VAL A 137 20.08 35.35 -2.49
N ILE A 138 19.42 34.20 -2.71
CA ILE A 138 19.98 33.06 -3.45
C ILE A 138 20.17 33.39 -4.94
N GLU A 139 19.32 34.22 -5.54
CA GLU A 139 19.56 34.69 -6.91
C GLU A 139 20.91 35.39 -7.06
N LYS A 140 21.34 36.12 -6.03
CA LYS A 140 22.62 36.87 -6.02
C LYS A 140 23.80 36.11 -5.40
N ARG A 141 23.54 35.25 -4.40
CA ARG A 141 24.52 34.38 -3.72
C ARG A 141 24.09 32.91 -3.86
N LYS A 142 24.30 32.32 -5.03
CA LYS A 142 23.80 31.00 -5.40
C LYS A 142 24.27 29.86 -4.48
N SER A 143 25.38 30.02 -3.79
CA SER A 143 26.05 28.96 -3.00
C SER A 143 26.11 29.29 -1.51
N ASP A 144 25.15 30.06 -0.98
CA ASP A 144 25.08 30.38 0.44
C ASP A 144 24.36 29.25 1.20
N PRO A 145 25.09 28.37 1.94
CA PRO A 145 24.49 27.16 2.52
C PRO A 145 23.50 27.50 3.64
N GLU A 146 23.69 28.60 4.37
CA GLU A 146 22.79 28.99 5.45
C GLU A 146 21.44 29.44 4.92
N VAL A 147 21.45 30.27 3.87
CA VAL A 147 20.21 30.74 3.25
C VAL A 147 19.50 29.62 2.49
N LEU A 148 20.26 28.74 1.80
CA LEU A 148 19.70 27.57 1.15
C LEU A 148 18.96 26.66 2.14
N ARG A 149 19.55 26.42 3.32
CA ARG A 149 18.93 25.62 4.38
C ARG A 149 17.62 26.26 4.85
N LYS A 150 17.63 27.53 5.18
CA LYS A 150 16.43 28.28 5.59
C LYS A 150 15.33 28.22 4.53
N LEU A 151 15.72 28.40 3.27
CA LEU A 151 14.79 28.38 2.15
C LEU A 151 14.20 26.98 1.93
N ALA A 152 15.01 25.93 1.99
CA ALA A 152 14.58 24.55 1.87
C ALA A 152 13.56 24.15 2.96
N GLU A 153 13.84 24.54 4.21
CA GLU A 153 12.95 24.30 5.35
C GLU A 153 11.63 25.07 5.20
N LEU A 154 11.67 26.34 4.76
CA LEU A 154 10.48 27.13 4.52
C LEU A 154 9.61 26.58 3.40
N TYR A 155 10.20 26.09 2.31
CA TYR A 155 9.45 25.41 1.26
C TYR A 155 8.79 24.13 1.78
N ARG A 156 9.48 23.38 2.64
CA ARG A 156 8.93 22.18 3.28
C ARG A 156 7.75 22.54 4.19
N GLU A 157 7.90 23.57 5.04
CA GLU A 157 6.84 24.04 5.96
C GLU A 157 5.62 24.58 5.22
N THR A 158 5.82 25.11 4.01
CA THR A 158 4.73 25.62 3.15
C THR A 158 4.25 24.61 2.10
N GLU A 159 4.59 23.33 2.24
CA GLU A 159 4.19 22.22 1.37
C GLU A 159 4.59 22.41 -0.12
N GLN A 160 5.60 23.20 -0.39
CA GLN A 160 6.16 23.39 -1.72
C GLN A 160 7.23 22.34 -2.02
N ILE A 161 6.80 21.08 -2.16
CA ILE A 161 7.67 19.88 -2.19
C ILE A 161 8.78 20.01 -3.25
N PHE A 162 8.44 20.35 -4.50
CA PHE A 162 9.44 20.44 -5.58
C PHE A 162 10.46 21.57 -5.37
N SER A 163 10.02 22.71 -4.82
CA SER A 163 10.93 23.80 -4.49
C SER A 163 11.86 23.41 -3.34
N SER A 164 11.34 22.67 -2.35
CA SER A 164 12.11 22.15 -1.23
C SER A 164 13.18 21.17 -1.72
N ILE A 165 12.82 20.21 -2.60
CA ILE A 165 13.77 19.28 -3.23
C ILE A 165 14.87 20.05 -3.96
N GLY A 166 14.50 21.05 -4.77
CA GLY A 166 15.48 21.89 -5.49
C GLY A 166 16.46 22.61 -4.56
N ALA A 167 15.95 23.19 -3.46
CA ALA A 167 16.77 23.91 -2.50
C ALA A 167 17.68 22.97 -1.68
N TYR A 168 17.20 21.76 -1.28
CA TYR A 168 18.04 20.76 -0.61
C TYR A 168 19.10 20.15 -1.52
N ASN A 169 18.80 19.95 -2.81
CA ASN A 169 19.83 19.51 -3.77
C ASN A 169 20.91 20.58 -3.93
N ALA A 170 20.54 21.85 -4.11
CA ALA A 170 21.49 22.95 -4.18
C ALA A 170 22.32 23.09 -2.89
N LEU A 171 21.73 22.80 -1.73
CA LEU A 171 22.44 22.77 -0.46
C LEU A 171 23.42 21.60 -0.40
N ALA A 172 23.03 20.40 -0.81
CA ALA A 172 23.90 19.22 -0.83
C ALA A 172 25.12 19.43 -1.73
N ASP A 173 24.96 20.14 -2.86
CA ASP A 173 26.03 20.42 -3.82
C ASP A 173 27.12 21.37 -3.29
N VAL A 174 26.80 22.18 -2.27
CA VAL A 174 27.74 23.18 -1.71
C VAL A 174 28.36 22.76 -0.37
N LEU A 175 27.86 21.67 0.22
CA LEU A 175 28.37 21.16 1.49
C LEU A 175 29.56 20.26 1.27
N GLU A 176 30.55 20.36 2.19
CA GLU A 176 31.75 19.50 2.23
C GLU A 176 31.66 18.44 3.35
N ASN A 177 30.79 18.62 4.32
CA ASN A 177 30.63 17.73 5.46
C ASN A 177 29.76 16.53 5.10
N GLU A 178 30.35 15.31 5.12
CA GLU A 178 29.68 14.06 4.78
C GLU A 178 28.47 13.77 5.69
N GLU A 179 28.55 14.10 6.98
CA GLU A 179 27.44 13.89 7.92
C GLU A 179 26.24 14.78 7.56
N GLU A 180 26.50 16.06 7.23
CA GLU A 180 25.44 16.96 6.83
C GLU A 180 24.82 16.54 5.48
N ILE A 181 25.67 16.14 4.53
CA ILE A 181 25.21 15.60 3.24
C ILE A 181 24.32 14.38 3.48
N ALA A 182 24.75 13.43 4.29
CA ALA A 182 23.96 12.24 4.60
C ALA A 182 22.61 12.57 5.24
N ASN A 183 22.55 13.57 6.11
CA ASN A 183 21.29 14.02 6.73
C ASN A 183 20.35 14.66 5.70
N ILE A 184 20.88 15.45 4.77
CA ILE A 184 20.10 16.04 3.67
C ILE A 184 19.59 14.96 2.73
N GLN A 185 20.41 13.95 2.42
CA GLN A 185 19.97 12.84 1.58
C GLN A 185 18.79 12.07 2.18
N SER A 186 18.72 11.95 3.51
CA SER A 186 17.52 11.37 4.14
C SER A 186 16.27 12.22 3.91
N ILE A 187 16.41 13.56 4.04
CA ILE A 187 15.28 14.48 3.80
C ILE A 187 14.87 14.44 2.33
N LEU A 188 15.84 14.43 1.41
CA LEU A 188 15.59 14.32 -0.02
C LEU A 188 14.87 13.02 -0.39
N ALA A 189 15.26 11.91 0.22
CA ALA A 189 14.59 10.63 0.00
C ALA A 189 13.13 10.68 0.43
N GLU A 190 12.84 11.21 1.63
CA GLU A 190 11.46 11.38 2.12
C GLU A 190 10.62 12.30 1.21
N LEU A 191 11.17 13.45 0.81
CA LEU A 191 10.48 14.39 -0.08
C LEU A 191 10.22 13.81 -1.47
N ASN A 192 11.17 13.05 -2.02
CA ASN A 192 10.99 12.38 -3.32
C ASN A 192 9.98 11.24 -3.23
N GLU A 193 9.89 10.52 -2.10
CA GLU A 193 8.80 9.56 -1.88
C GLU A 193 7.43 10.23 -1.82
N GLU A 194 7.33 11.39 -1.16
CA GLU A 194 6.11 12.19 -1.11
C GLU A 194 5.72 12.72 -2.50
N ALA A 195 6.70 13.15 -3.28
CA ALA A 195 6.53 13.54 -4.67
C ALA A 195 6.24 12.36 -5.61
N LYS A 196 6.33 11.09 -5.12
CA LYS A 196 6.27 9.84 -5.90
C LYS A 196 7.37 9.69 -6.95
N ASP A 197 8.46 10.42 -6.79
CA ASP A 197 9.68 10.25 -7.59
C ASP A 197 10.57 9.18 -6.93
N TYR A 198 10.15 7.92 -7.08
CA TYR A 198 10.85 6.79 -6.49
C TYR A 198 12.31 6.62 -6.99
N PRO A 199 12.62 6.85 -8.29
CA PRO A 199 14.01 6.83 -8.74
C PRO A 199 14.91 7.81 -7.99
N ALA A 200 14.48 9.05 -7.80
CA ALA A 200 15.24 10.05 -7.04
C ALA A 200 15.34 9.70 -5.55
N ALA A 201 14.28 9.13 -4.96
CA ALA A 201 14.31 8.63 -3.59
C ALA A 201 15.35 7.50 -3.40
N PHE A 202 15.43 6.56 -4.34
CA PHE A 202 16.46 5.50 -4.33
C PHE A 202 17.87 6.05 -4.37
N GLU A 203 18.15 6.98 -5.26
CA GLU A 203 19.50 7.58 -5.36
C GLU A 203 19.86 8.32 -4.07
N ALA A 204 18.93 9.02 -3.45
CA ALA A 204 19.15 9.68 -2.17
C ALA A 204 19.47 8.67 -1.04
N TYR A 205 18.70 7.58 -0.91
CA TYR A 205 19.01 6.52 0.05
C TYR A 205 20.36 5.86 -0.21
N LYS A 206 20.68 5.55 -1.47
CA LYS A 206 21.98 4.95 -1.84
C LYS A 206 23.13 5.89 -1.52
N THR A 207 23.00 7.18 -1.78
CA THR A 207 24.02 8.17 -1.45
C THR A 207 24.26 8.21 0.07
N ARG A 208 23.21 8.19 0.88
CA ARG A 208 23.36 8.09 2.34
C ARG A 208 24.04 6.79 2.75
N LEU A 209 23.65 5.65 2.17
CA LEU A 209 24.24 4.34 2.47
C LEU A 209 25.67 4.19 1.96
N SER A 210 26.11 4.97 0.98
CA SER A 210 27.53 5.01 0.59
C SER A 210 28.40 5.61 1.69
N ILE A 211 27.85 6.54 2.48
CA ILE A 211 28.52 7.16 3.64
C ILE A 211 28.35 6.27 4.90
N TYR A 212 27.12 5.80 5.14
CA TYR A 212 26.77 4.98 6.31
C TYR A 212 26.13 3.65 5.91
N PRO A 213 26.90 2.64 5.43
CA PRO A 213 26.35 1.39 4.89
C PRO A 213 25.50 0.60 5.87
N LYS A 214 25.76 0.71 7.16
CA LYS A 214 25.07 0.01 8.24
C LYS A 214 24.01 0.86 8.95
N ASP A 215 23.59 1.98 8.35
CA ASP A 215 22.49 2.78 8.91
C ASP A 215 21.18 1.99 8.83
N VAL A 216 20.74 1.49 9.97
CA VAL A 216 19.57 0.62 10.11
C VAL A 216 18.32 1.31 9.59
N GLN A 217 18.09 2.58 9.95
CA GLN A 217 16.87 3.27 9.57
C GLN A 217 16.79 3.52 8.07
N THR A 218 17.88 3.88 7.43
CA THR A 218 17.91 4.08 5.97
C THR A 218 17.69 2.77 5.22
N ASN A 219 18.29 1.65 5.67
CA ASN A 219 18.03 0.35 5.08
C ASN A 219 16.55 -0.05 5.24
N ILE A 220 15.94 0.20 6.41
CA ILE A 220 14.50 -0.05 6.63
C ILE A 220 13.64 0.77 5.66
N ASN A 221 13.93 2.05 5.50
CA ASN A 221 13.17 2.92 4.59
C ASN A 221 13.33 2.46 3.13
N LEU A 222 14.53 2.09 2.73
CA LEU A 222 14.82 1.56 1.40
C LEU A 222 14.06 0.24 1.14
N ILE A 223 14.02 -0.68 2.12
CA ILE A 223 13.25 -1.92 2.02
C ILE A 223 11.76 -1.61 1.85
N LYS A 224 11.20 -0.71 2.68
CA LYS A 224 9.80 -0.28 2.54
C LYS A 224 9.50 0.28 1.16
N LEU A 225 10.43 1.03 0.58
CA LEU A 225 10.28 1.56 -0.77
C LEU A 225 10.31 0.45 -1.82
N TYR A 226 11.21 -0.55 -1.70
CA TYR A 226 11.22 -1.71 -2.58
C TYR A 226 9.90 -2.51 -2.50
N ILE A 227 9.37 -2.72 -1.30
CA ILE A 227 8.07 -3.39 -1.09
C ILE A 227 6.95 -2.59 -1.77
N LYS A 228 6.93 -1.28 -1.60
CA LYS A 228 5.91 -0.39 -2.19
C LYS A 228 5.85 -0.43 -3.71
N ILE A 229 6.98 -0.71 -4.38
CA ILE A 229 7.05 -0.88 -5.84
C ILE A 229 7.04 -2.35 -6.27
N ASN A 230 6.71 -3.28 -5.37
CA ASN A 230 6.66 -4.73 -5.59
C ASN A 230 8.00 -5.34 -6.04
N ASN A 231 9.13 -4.72 -5.69
CA ASN A 231 10.46 -5.29 -5.97
C ASN A 231 10.92 -6.17 -4.79
N TYR A 232 10.20 -7.26 -4.56
CA TYR A 232 10.42 -8.17 -3.44
C TYR A 232 11.81 -8.82 -3.42
N PRO A 233 12.41 -9.24 -4.57
CA PRO A 233 13.73 -9.86 -4.55
C PRO A 233 14.81 -8.95 -3.96
N VAL A 234 14.83 -7.67 -4.34
CA VAL A 234 15.82 -6.70 -3.83
C VAL A 234 15.54 -6.33 -2.37
N ALA A 235 14.26 -6.27 -1.97
CA ALA A 235 13.89 -6.09 -0.57
C ALA A 235 14.44 -7.23 0.31
N ILE A 236 14.29 -8.48 -0.13
CA ILE A 236 14.80 -9.67 0.55
C ILE A 236 16.35 -9.64 0.62
N GLU A 237 17.02 -9.31 -0.47
CA GLU A 237 18.49 -9.18 -0.49
C GLU A 237 18.97 -8.13 0.53
N THR A 238 18.28 -6.99 0.61
CA THR A 238 18.60 -5.93 1.58
C THR A 238 18.35 -6.38 3.02
N LEU A 239 17.27 -7.15 3.27
CA LEU A 239 16.99 -7.74 4.59
C LEU A 239 18.08 -8.75 4.98
N LEU A 240 18.51 -9.62 4.05
CA LEU A 240 19.61 -10.55 4.27
C LEU A 240 20.92 -9.82 4.58
N TYR A 241 21.19 -8.71 3.89
CA TYR A 241 22.35 -7.86 4.20
C TYR A 241 22.25 -7.30 5.63
N MET A 242 21.08 -6.81 6.05
CA MET A 242 20.88 -6.29 7.41
C MET A 242 21.14 -7.35 8.49
N LEU A 243 20.80 -8.60 8.26
CA LEU A 243 21.07 -9.71 9.19
C LEU A 243 22.57 -9.91 9.47
N SER A 244 23.47 -9.41 8.59
CA SER A 244 24.92 -9.53 8.79
C SER A 244 25.46 -8.62 9.89
N PHE A 245 24.71 -7.58 10.30
CA PHE A 245 25.19 -6.59 11.28
C PHE A 245 24.17 -6.17 12.34
N VAL A 246 22.89 -6.47 12.15
CA VAL A 246 21.84 -6.14 13.13
C VAL A 246 21.80 -7.22 14.21
N THR A 247 21.83 -6.78 15.48
CA THR A 247 21.78 -7.67 16.65
C THR A 247 20.67 -7.27 17.63
N GLU A 248 20.04 -6.11 17.43
CA GLU A 248 18.99 -5.63 18.30
C GLU A 248 17.71 -6.48 18.11
N PRO A 249 17.14 -7.07 19.19
CA PRO A 249 15.99 -7.98 19.10
C PRO A 249 14.76 -7.36 18.42
N LYS A 250 14.47 -6.08 18.67
CA LYS A 250 13.32 -5.39 18.07
C LYS A 250 13.47 -5.24 16.56
N THR A 251 14.66 -4.94 16.09
CA THR A 251 14.96 -4.81 14.67
C THR A 251 14.99 -6.18 14.00
N LEU A 252 15.54 -7.21 14.66
CA LEU A 252 15.51 -8.60 14.16
C LEU A 252 14.08 -9.11 14.04
N LEU A 253 13.22 -8.82 15.02
CA LEU A 253 11.80 -9.16 14.95
C LEU A 253 11.17 -8.58 13.68
N TRP A 254 11.35 -7.26 13.45
CA TRP A 254 10.83 -6.61 12.26
C TRP A 254 11.39 -7.20 10.96
N ILE A 255 12.69 -7.53 10.90
CA ILE A 255 13.33 -8.15 9.73
C ILE A 255 12.67 -9.49 9.42
N PHE A 256 12.55 -10.38 10.41
CA PHE A 256 12.00 -11.71 10.19
C PHE A 256 10.50 -11.66 9.86
N GLU A 257 9.70 -10.81 10.53
CA GLU A 257 8.29 -10.61 10.19
C GLU A 257 8.14 -10.13 8.74
N THR A 258 8.99 -9.17 8.32
CA THR A 258 8.97 -8.67 6.93
C THR A 258 9.38 -9.76 5.94
N MET A 259 10.40 -10.57 6.26
CA MET A 259 10.82 -11.69 5.40
C MET A 259 9.72 -12.74 5.25
N VAL A 260 9.07 -13.12 6.34
CA VAL A 260 7.94 -14.06 6.30
C VAL A 260 6.84 -13.53 5.39
N SER A 261 6.45 -12.26 5.57
CA SER A 261 5.42 -11.64 4.73
C SER A 261 5.81 -11.61 3.25
N LEU A 262 7.07 -11.31 2.91
CA LEU A 262 7.53 -11.30 1.53
C LEU A 262 7.59 -12.69 0.90
N TYR A 263 7.98 -13.70 1.67
CA TYR A 263 7.97 -15.07 1.19
C TYR A 263 6.55 -15.64 1.07
N GLU A 264 5.61 -15.19 1.91
CA GLU A 264 4.19 -15.51 1.74
C GLU A 264 3.62 -14.89 0.45
N GLU A 265 3.90 -13.61 0.18
CA GLU A 265 3.48 -12.93 -1.07
C GLU A 265 4.08 -13.56 -2.33
N THR A 266 5.26 -14.14 -2.23
CA THR A 266 5.93 -14.85 -3.33
C THR A 266 5.64 -16.35 -3.36
N GLU A 267 4.75 -16.83 -2.49
CA GLU A 267 4.36 -18.24 -2.34
C GLU A 267 5.54 -19.19 -2.06
N ASP A 268 6.69 -18.68 -1.58
CA ASP A 268 7.83 -19.50 -1.12
C ASP A 268 7.61 -19.92 0.34
N PHE A 269 6.63 -20.82 0.55
CA PHE A 269 6.22 -21.24 1.90
C PHE A 269 7.32 -22.00 2.66
N GLU A 270 8.28 -22.62 1.97
CA GLU A 270 9.42 -23.26 2.64
C GLU A 270 10.29 -22.24 3.38
N LYS A 271 10.61 -21.12 2.71
CA LYS A 271 11.35 -20.03 3.36
C LYS A 271 10.51 -19.28 4.38
N ALA A 272 9.20 -19.11 4.12
CA ALA A 272 8.29 -18.54 5.12
C ALA A 272 8.35 -19.35 6.42
N ILE A 273 8.35 -20.68 6.37
CA ILE A 273 8.51 -21.57 7.55
C ILE A 273 9.88 -21.35 8.18
N GLU A 274 10.99 -21.36 7.41
CA GLU A 274 12.34 -21.18 7.93
C GLU A 274 12.48 -19.91 8.78
N TYR A 275 11.97 -18.78 8.25
CA TYR A 275 12.06 -17.50 8.96
C TYR A 275 11.02 -17.36 10.09
N SER A 276 9.87 -18.02 9.98
CA SER A 276 8.91 -18.14 11.08
C SER A 276 9.48 -18.95 12.26
N GLU A 277 10.23 -20.01 12.00
CA GLU A 277 10.92 -20.76 13.06
C GLU A 277 11.96 -19.90 13.79
N LYS A 278 12.69 -19.02 13.08
CA LYS A 278 13.60 -18.05 13.70
C LYS A 278 12.87 -17.02 14.57
N LEU A 279 11.63 -16.65 14.22
CA LEU A 279 10.80 -15.76 15.03
C LEU A 279 10.45 -16.37 16.40
N LEU A 280 10.33 -17.69 16.51
CA LEU A 280 10.01 -18.35 17.78
C LEU A 280 11.08 -18.11 18.86
N ASP A 281 12.34 -17.83 18.46
CA ASP A 281 13.45 -17.59 19.35
C ASP A 281 13.63 -16.10 19.70
N ILE A 282 12.93 -15.20 19.00
CA ILE A 282 13.03 -13.74 19.21
C ILE A 282 12.13 -13.30 20.37
N GLN A 283 12.70 -12.50 21.27
CA GLN A 283 11.94 -11.87 22.35
C GLN A 283 10.92 -10.88 21.79
N GLY A 284 9.66 -11.02 22.19
CA GLY A 284 8.55 -10.16 21.77
C GLY A 284 7.75 -10.72 20.60
N SER A 285 8.15 -11.86 20.00
CA SER A 285 7.34 -12.54 18.99
C SER A 285 6.07 -13.14 19.60
N ASP A 286 4.97 -13.09 18.87
CA ASP A 286 3.74 -13.82 19.21
C ASP A 286 3.89 -15.27 18.78
N LYS A 287 4.43 -16.09 19.68
CA LYS A 287 4.71 -17.52 19.42
C LYS A 287 3.47 -18.33 19.03
N PHE A 288 2.31 -17.93 19.53
CA PHE A 288 1.06 -18.60 19.19
C PHE A 288 0.69 -18.33 17.73
N LYS A 289 0.68 -17.06 17.34
CA LYS A 289 0.43 -16.65 15.95
C LYS A 289 1.46 -17.26 14.99
N VAL A 290 2.75 -17.15 15.32
CA VAL A 290 3.83 -17.71 14.46
C VAL A 290 3.67 -19.22 14.26
N ARG A 291 3.33 -19.99 15.30
CA ARG A 291 3.08 -21.44 15.15
C ARG A 291 1.85 -21.73 14.30
N ASN A 292 0.81 -20.91 14.42
CA ASN A 292 -0.38 -21.01 13.58
C ASN A 292 -0.05 -20.76 12.10
N ASP A 293 0.70 -19.70 11.81
CA ASP A 293 1.16 -19.39 10.46
C ASP A 293 2.00 -20.54 9.86
N ILE A 294 2.94 -21.11 10.64
CA ILE A 294 3.72 -22.29 10.24
C ILE A 294 2.81 -23.47 9.88
N ALA A 295 1.77 -23.72 10.67
CA ALA A 295 0.83 -24.80 10.38
C ALA A 295 0.11 -24.55 9.04
N GLY A 296 -0.35 -23.32 8.78
CA GLY A 296 -0.96 -22.92 7.53
C GLY A 296 -0.02 -23.11 6.33
N TYR A 297 1.24 -22.69 6.43
CA TYR A 297 2.24 -22.88 5.36
C TYR A 297 2.52 -24.36 5.09
N LYS A 298 2.61 -25.21 6.14
CA LYS A 298 2.77 -26.66 5.97
C LYS A 298 1.60 -27.28 5.23
N ILE A 299 0.38 -26.85 5.51
CA ILE A 299 -0.84 -27.30 4.80
C ILE A 299 -0.76 -26.89 3.33
N LYS A 300 -0.42 -25.63 3.03
CA LYS A 300 -0.25 -25.13 1.65
C LYS A 300 0.82 -25.93 0.87
N LEU A 301 1.83 -26.45 1.53
CA LEU A 301 2.86 -27.34 0.97
C LEU A 301 2.43 -28.82 0.89
N ASN A 302 1.15 -29.14 1.10
CA ASN A 302 0.61 -30.49 1.16
C ASN A 302 1.20 -31.37 2.29
N ARG A 303 1.80 -30.75 3.33
CA ARG A 303 2.26 -31.42 4.56
C ARG A 303 1.16 -31.36 5.62
N ILE A 304 -0.03 -31.87 5.26
CA ILE A 304 -1.26 -31.66 6.05
C ILE A 304 -1.12 -32.24 7.47
N ASP A 305 -0.51 -33.43 7.62
CA ASP A 305 -0.33 -34.08 8.93
C ASP A 305 0.53 -33.25 9.89
N GLU A 306 1.59 -32.62 9.38
CA GLU A 306 2.44 -31.77 10.20
C GLU A 306 1.69 -30.51 10.65
N GLY A 307 0.91 -29.91 9.73
CA GLY A 307 0.04 -28.76 10.05
C GLY A 307 -1.00 -29.13 11.11
N ILE A 308 -1.69 -30.25 10.95
CA ILE A 308 -2.67 -30.74 11.92
C ILE A 308 -2.04 -30.93 13.31
N THR A 309 -0.85 -31.52 13.40
CA THR A 309 -0.18 -31.72 14.68
C THR A 309 0.06 -30.40 15.42
N ILE A 310 0.51 -29.38 14.72
CA ILE A 310 0.73 -28.05 15.31
C ILE A 310 -0.60 -27.43 15.75
N LEU A 311 -1.65 -27.51 14.90
CA LEU A 311 -2.96 -26.95 15.22
C LEU A 311 -3.63 -27.68 16.40
N GLU A 312 -3.45 -28.99 16.54
CA GLU A 312 -3.93 -29.75 17.70
C GLU A 312 -3.29 -29.26 19.00
N ASP A 313 -1.96 -29.09 19.01
CA ASP A 313 -1.23 -28.54 20.15
C ASP A 313 -1.74 -27.12 20.50
N LEU A 314 -1.92 -26.25 19.50
CA LEU A 314 -2.41 -24.89 19.70
C LEU A 314 -3.84 -24.87 20.22
N ALA A 315 -4.71 -25.73 19.71
CA ALA A 315 -6.09 -25.86 20.16
C ALA A 315 -6.18 -26.34 21.62
N MET A 316 -5.24 -27.18 22.08
CA MET A 316 -5.15 -27.61 23.48
C MET A 316 -4.67 -26.46 24.41
N MET A 317 -3.80 -25.58 23.92
CA MET A 317 -3.23 -24.47 24.70
C MET A 317 -4.17 -23.27 24.82
N SER A 318 -5.09 -23.11 23.89
CA SER A 318 -5.96 -21.93 23.79
C SER A 318 -7.25 -22.11 24.59
N GLN A 319 -7.55 -21.17 25.49
CA GLN A 319 -8.85 -21.12 26.20
C GLN A 319 -10.01 -20.68 25.29
N ASN A 320 -9.72 -19.94 24.19
CA ASN A 320 -10.68 -19.40 23.23
C ASN A 320 -10.22 -19.61 21.77
N GLY A 321 -9.76 -20.80 21.43
CA GLY A 321 -9.17 -21.10 20.14
C GLY A 321 -10.20 -21.26 19.00
N PHE A 322 -11.14 -20.32 18.85
CA PHE A 322 -12.14 -20.37 17.78
C PHE A 322 -11.46 -20.49 16.41
N ASP A 323 -10.60 -19.54 16.06
CA ASP A 323 -9.95 -19.48 14.74
C ASP A 323 -9.08 -20.72 14.50
N VAL A 324 -8.22 -21.07 15.44
CA VAL A 324 -7.35 -22.27 15.33
C VAL A 324 -8.18 -23.56 15.20
N THR A 325 -9.31 -23.66 15.91
CA THR A 325 -10.16 -24.84 15.81
C THR A 325 -10.88 -24.91 14.47
N VAL A 326 -11.24 -23.76 13.89
CA VAL A 326 -11.78 -23.67 12.52
C VAL A 326 -10.72 -24.10 11.49
N GLU A 327 -9.49 -23.62 11.62
CA GLU A 327 -8.38 -24.01 10.75
C GLU A 327 -8.05 -25.50 10.87
N LEU A 328 -8.05 -26.03 12.09
CA LEU A 328 -7.86 -27.47 12.34
C LEU A 328 -8.97 -28.31 11.68
N ALA A 329 -10.22 -27.88 11.81
CA ALA A 329 -11.32 -28.56 11.15
C ALA A 329 -11.22 -28.49 9.61
N ALA A 330 -10.79 -27.34 9.07
CA ALA A 330 -10.54 -27.19 7.64
C ALA A 330 -9.43 -28.14 7.14
N ALA A 331 -8.33 -28.29 7.91
CA ALA A 331 -7.26 -29.24 7.60
C ALA A 331 -7.75 -30.70 7.61
N TYR A 332 -8.61 -31.07 8.56
CA TYR A 332 -9.25 -32.40 8.55
C TYR A 332 -10.18 -32.61 7.36
N ILE A 333 -10.91 -31.57 6.91
CA ILE A 333 -11.74 -31.63 5.71
C ILE A 333 -10.89 -31.89 4.47
N GLU A 334 -9.77 -31.19 4.34
CA GLU A 334 -8.83 -31.37 3.22
C GLU A 334 -8.28 -32.81 3.18
N LYS A 335 -8.02 -33.38 4.34
CA LYS A 335 -7.62 -34.79 4.49
C LYS A 335 -8.78 -35.76 4.33
N GLN A 336 -10.02 -35.31 4.10
CA GLN A 336 -11.26 -36.13 4.06
C GLN A 336 -11.60 -36.83 5.39
N GLU A 337 -11.06 -36.35 6.50
CA GLU A 337 -11.36 -36.86 7.86
C GLU A 337 -12.58 -36.14 8.47
N PHE A 338 -13.70 -36.15 7.76
CA PHE A 338 -14.90 -35.34 8.06
C PHE A 338 -15.46 -35.49 9.48
N LYS A 339 -15.36 -36.69 10.05
CA LYS A 339 -15.80 -36.95 11.43
C LYS A 339 -15.00 -36.16 12.45
N LYS A 340 -13.66 -36.10 12.28
CA LYS A 340 -12.80 -35.33 13.18
C LYS A 340 -13.07 -33.84 13.03
N ALA A 341 -13.29 -33.35 11.80
CA ALA A 341 -13.68 -31.96 11.58
C ALA A 341 -14.99 -31.63 12.28
N LEU A 342 -16.00 -32.50 12.18
CA LEU A 342 -17.29 -32.34 12.86
C LEU A 342 -17.12 -32.25 14.38
N ASP A 343 -16.33 -33.15 14.97
CA ASP A 343 -16.07 -33.14 16.42
C ASP A 343 -15.45 -31.82 16.87
N ARG A 344 -14.58 -31.21 16.07
CA ARG A 344 -14.01 -29.89 16.37
C ARG A 344 -15.07 -28.78 16.32
N TYR A 345 -15.92 -28.77 15.32
CA TYR A 345 -17.01 -27.80 15.24
C TYR A 345 -18.07 -27.97 16.34
N LEU A 346 -18.38 -29.20 16.74
CA LEU A 346 -19.29 -29.46 17.86
C LEU A 346 -18.74 -28.95 19.19
N ILE A 347 -17.43 -29.10 19.44
CA ILE A 347 -16.77 -28.53 20.62
C ILE A 347 -16.85 -27.01 20.61
N LEU A 348 -16.71 -26.36 19.44
CA LEU A 348 -16.90 -24.91 19.30
C LEU A 348 -18.36 -24.52 19.59
N LEU A 349 -19.31 -25.28 19.08
CA LEU A 349 -20.74 -24.99 19.23
C LEU A 349 -21.19 -25.02 20.69
N GLU A 350 -20.65 -25.95 21.48
CA GLU A 350 -20.94 -26.06 22.93
C GLU A 350 -20.52 -24.80 23.73
N LYS A 351 -19.48 -24.12 23.27
CA LYS A 351 -18.90 -22.96 23.95
C LYS A 351 -19.28 -21.63 23.31
N ALA A 352 -19.94 -21.68 22.15
CA ALA A 352 -20.19 -20.52 21.31
C ALA A 352 -21.25 -19.59 21.91
N THR A 353 -21.03 -18.28 21.78
CA THR A 353 -22.09 -17.27 21.96
C THR A 353 -23.16 -17.42 20.87
N PRO A 354 -24.37 -16.88 21.03
CA PRO A 354 -25.44 -16.98 20.02
C PRO A 354 -25.04 -16.48 18.62
N ARG A 355 -24.09 -15.53 18.53
CA ARG A 355 -23.56 -15.02 17.27
C ARG A 355 -22.61 -16.03 16.64
N GLU A 356 -21.65 -16.51 17.41
CA GLU A 356 -20.69 -17.52 16.98
C GLU A 356 -21.38 -18.85 16.62
N ALA A 357 -22.40 -19.24 17.39
CA ALA A 357 -23.18 -20.45 17.10
C ALA A 357 -23.82 -20.41 15.70
N LYS A 358 -24.27 -19.24 15.24
CA LYS A 358 -24.80 -19.09 13.87
C LYS A 358 -23.70 -19.33 12.82
N GLU A 359 -22.49 -18.85 13.08
CA GLU A 359 -21.33 -19.03 12.20
C GLU A 359 -20.87 -20.51 12.19
N VAL A 360 -20.76 -21.12 13.37
CA VAL A 360 -20.41 -22.54 13.49
C VAL A 360 -21.45 -23.43 12.81
N ASN A 361 -22.76 -23.14 12.96
CA ASN A 361 -23.80 -23.89 12.26
C ASN A 361 -23.65 -23.79 10.73
N LYS A 362 -23.25 -22.64 10.21
CA LYS A 362 -22.95 -22.48 8.79
C LYS A 362 -21.77 -23.38 8.38
N LEU A 363 -20.68 -23.36 9.15
CA LEU A 363 -19.49 -24.21 8.91
C LEU A 363 -19.83 -25.70 8.97
N ILE A 364 -20.65 -26.13 9.93
CA ILE A 364 -21.11 -27.54 10.01
C ILE A 364 -21.96 -27.90 8.78
N CYS A 365 -22.83 -27.00 8.34
CA CYS A 365 -23.61 -27.23 7.12
C CYS A 365 -22.69 -27.40 5.91
N GLU A 366 -21.71 -26.54 5.73
CA GLU A 366 -20.73 -26.63 4.64
C GLU A 366 -19.88 -27.88 4.72
N LEU A 367 -19.49 -28.31 5.92
CA LEU A 367 -18.80 -29.58 6.16
C LEU A 367 -19.61 -30.77 5.65
N TYR A 368 -20.87 -30.86 6.04
CA TYR A 368 -21.75 -31.95 5.60
C TYR A 368 -21.98 -31.94 4.08
N ILE A 369 -22.07 -30.76 3.46
CA ILE A 369 -22.17 -30.64 1.99
C ILE A 369 -20.89 -31.17 1.33
N LYS A 370 -19.71 -30.78 1.80
CA LYS A 370 -18.43 -31.31 1.27
C LYS A 370 -18.29 -32.82 1.46
N TRP A 371 -18.73 -33.31 2.60
CA TRP A 371 -18.76 -34.76 2.87
C TRP A 371 -19.70 -35.47 1.89
N ALA A 372 -20.89 -34.94 1.67
CA ALA A 372 -21.85 -35.48 0.72
C ALA A 372 -21.32 -35.49 -0.73
N ILE A 373 -20.63 -34.43 -1.14
CA ILE A 373 -19.95 -34.37 -2.45
C ILE A 373 -18.93 -35.49 -2.58
N ASN A 374 -18.08 -35.67 -1.58
CA ASN A 374 -17.08 -36.77 -1.56
C ASN A 374 -17.72 -38.15 -1.64
N CYS A 375 -18.85 -38.37 -0.94
CA CYS A 375 -19.61 -39.63 -1.06
C CYS A 375 -20.20 -39.78 -2.47
N SER A 376 -20.75 -38.73 -3.07
CA SER A 376 -21.30 -38.74 -4.42
C SER A 376 -20.25 -39.05 -5.50
N GLU A 377 -19.04 -38.51 -5.36
CA GLU A 377 -17.89 -38.83 -6.24
C GLU A 377 -17.48 -40.29 -6.18
N LYS A 378 -17.59 -40.89 -5.00
CA LYS A 378 -17.36 -42.33 -4.77
C LYS A 378 -18.60 -43.18 -5.14
N GLN A 379 -19.63 -42.57 -5.75
CA GLN A 379 -20.90 -43.20 -6.13
C GLN A 379 -21.69 -43.79 -4.94
N ASN A 380 -21.38 -43.38 -3.72
CA ASN A 380 -22.13 -43.75 -2.50
C ASN A 380 -23.26 -42.72 -2.27
N TYR A 381 -24.31 -42.81 -3.08
CA TYR A 381 -25.38 -41.81 -3.05
C TYR A 381 -26.22 -41.88 -1.78
N ASP A 382 -26.43 -43.06 -1.20
CA ASP A 382 -27.22 -43.24 0.03
C ASP A 382 -26.55 -42.45 1.20
N GLU A 383 -25.26 -42.61 1.38
CA GLU A 383 -24.53 -41.85 2.39
C GLU A 383 -24.52 -40.36 2.08
N SER A 384 -24.37 -39.98 0.80
CA SER A 384 -24.45 -38.60 0.38
C SER A 384 -25.79 -37.96 0.78
N TYR A 385 -26.91 -38.63 0.58
CA TYR A 385 -28.23 -38.15 1.00
C TYR A 385 -28.34 -38.01 2.52
N GLU A 386 -27.81 -38.95 3.31
CA GLU A 386 -27.82 -38.80 4.76
C GLU A 386 -26.98 -37.57 5.21
N GLN A 387 -25.83 -37.32 4.60
CA GLN A 387 -25.05 -36.13 4.93
C GLN A 387 -25.79 -34.84 4.55
N LEU A 388 -26.45 -34.77 3.38
CA LEU A 388 -27.28 -33.63 2.97
C LEU A 388 -28.46 -33.41 3.89
N LYS A 389 -29.04 -34.47 4.42
CA LYS A 389 -30.14 -34.41 5.40
C LYS A 389 -29.61 -33.84 6.75
N GLU A 390 -28.43 -34.23 7.19
CA GLU A 390 -27.79 -33.64 8.37
C GLU A 390 -27.46 -32.15 8.14
N ALA A 391 -26.88 -31.80 6.98
CA ALA A 391 -26.63 -30.39 6.61
C ALA A 391 -27.89 -29.51 6.77
N ARG A 392 -29.03 -30.03 6.39
CA ARG A 392 -30.33 -29.33 6.45
C ARG A 392 -30.79 -29.01 7.88
N GLN A 393 -30.33 -29.73 8.90
CA GLN A 393 -30.64 -29.44 10.29
C GLN A 393 -30.00 -28.14 10.75
N TYR A 394 -28.79 -27.82 10.22
CA TYR A 394 -28.02 -26.64 10.59
C TYR A 394 -28.38 -25.40 9.73
N ASN A 395 -28.68 -25.59 8.45
CA ASN A 395 -29.14 -24.51 7.57
C ASN A 395 -30.15 -25.02 6.54
N PRO A 396 -31.45 -25.07 6.89
CA PRO A 396 -32.50 -25.66 6.04
C PRO A 396 -32.75 -24.91 4.73
N LEU A 397 -32.36 -23.66 4.63
CA LEU A 397 -32.57 -22.82 3.44
C LEU A 397 -31.28 -22.64 2.61
N ASN A 398 -30.22 -23.40 2.86
CA ASN A 398 -29.03 -23.35 2.03
C ASN A 398 -29.31 -23.97 0.65
N PRO A 399 -29.24 -23.19 -0.45
CA PRO A 399 -29.56 -23.67 -1.79
C PRO A 399 -28.63 -24.77 -2.27
N GLU A 400 -27.38 -24.78 -1.80
CA GLU A 400 -26.37 -25.76 -2.19
C GLU A 400 -26.72 -27.19 -1.75
N ILE A 401 -27.42 -27.36 -0.64
CA ILE A 401 -27.97 -28.66 -0.23
C ILE A 401 -28.88 -29.24 -1.32
N TYR A 402 -29.82 -28.44 -1.78
CA TYR A 402 -30.79 -28.86 -2.77
C TYR A 402 -30.17 -29.09 -4.14
N PHE A 403 -29.18 -28.29 -4.48
CA PHE A 403 -28.42 -28.48 -5.71
C PHE A 403 -27.64 -29.81 -5.69
N ASN A 404 -26.97 -30.16 -4.58
CA ASN A 404 -26.27 -31.45 -4.48
C ASN A 404 -27.25 -32.65 -4.44
N VAL A 405 -28.42 -32.51 -3.82
CA VAL A 405 -29.50 -33.48 -3.93
C VAL A 405 -29.93 -33.67 -5.39
N ALA A 406 -30.05 -32.58 -6.14
CA ALA A 406 -30.38 -32.61 -7.56
C ALA A 406 -29.30 -33.29 -8.40
N GLN A 407 -28.04 -33.00 -8.17
CA GLN A 407 -26.91 -33.65 -8.86
C GLN A 407 -26.89 -35.16 -8.62
N ASN A 408 -27.11 -35.60 -7.38
CA ASN A 408 -27.21 -37.02 -7.06
C ASN A 408 -28.38 -37.70 -7.79
N ASN A 409 -29.57 -37.06 -7.79
CA ASN A 409 -30.74 -37.56 -8.52
C ASN A 409 -30.46 -37.62 -10.03
N TYR A 410 -29.84 -36.60 -10.60
CA TYR A 410 -29.49 -36.56 -12.02
C TYR A 410 -28.51 -37.70 -12.39
N LYS A 411 -27.43 -37.90 -11.63
CA LYS A 411 -26.49 -39.00 -11.83
C LYS A 411 -27.15 -40.37 -11.74
N GLN A 412 -28.15 -40.52 -10.89
CA GLN A 412 -28.98 -41.74 -10.75
C GLN A 412 -30.11 -41.83 -11.78
N LYS A 413 -30.21 -40.90 -12.75
CA LYS A 413 -31.25 -40.81 -13.78
C LYS A 413 -32.67 -40.55 -13.22
N ASN A 414 -32.75 -40.08 -11.97
CA ASN A 414 -34.02 -39.70 -11.31
C ASN A 414 -34.37 -38.24 -11.66
N TYR A 415 -34.53 -37.93 -12.95
CA TYR A 415 -34.60 -36.56 -13.45
C TYR A 415 -35.75 -35.73 -12.88
N MET A 416 -36.93 -36.35 -12.59
CA MET A 416 -38.03 -35.64 -11.94
C MET A 416 -37.67 -35.10 -10.55
N ASN A 417 -37.00 -35.94 -9.73
CA ASN A 417 -36.57 -35.52 -8.40
C ASN A 417 -35.43 -34.48 -8.48
N ALA A 418 -34.61 -34.54 -9.54
CA ALA A 418 -33.61 -33.53 -9.80
C ALA A 418 -34.27 -32.15 -10.09
N VAL A 419 -35.28 -32.12 -10.94
CA VAL A 419 -36.08 -30.91 -11.24
C VAL A 419 -36.67 -30.30 -9.98
N ASP A 420 -37.35 -31.11 -9.14
CA ASP A 420 -37.96 -30.64 -7.89
C ASP A 420 -36.92 -30.04 -6.94
N SER A 421 -35.75 -30.64 -6.87
CA SER A 421 -34.67 -30.17 -6.01
C SER A 421 -34.01 -28.88 -6.56
N LEU A 422 -33.85 -28.74 -7.88
CA LEU A 422 -33.36 -27.52 -8.52
C LEU A 422 -34.29 -26.33 -8.36
N ASN A 423 -35.61 -26.57 -8.46
CA ASN A 423 -36.58 -25.52 -8.20
C ASN A 423 -36.51 -24.99 -6.77
N LYS A 424 -36.23 -25.85 -5.78
CA LYS A 424 -35.97 -25.44 -4.39
C LYS A 424 -34.67 -24.68 -4.26
N ALA A 425 -33.61 -25.11 -4.95
CA ALA A 425 -32.32 -24.39 -4.95
C ALA A 425 -32.49 -22.97 -5.48
N LEU A 426 -33.22 -22.80 -6.60
CA LEU A 426 -33.55 -21.49 -7.18
C LEU A 426 -34.42 -20.63 -6.26
N GLU A 427 -35.39 -21.23 -5.55
CA GLU A 427 -36.24 -20.52 -4.60
C GLU A 427 -35.47 -19.97 -3.41
N TYR A 428 -34.47 -20.71 -2.89
CA TYR A 428 -33.73 -20.35 -1.70
C TYR A 428 -32.50 -19.49 -1.97
N ASP A 429 -31.97 -19.49 -3.18
CA ASP A 429 -30.86 -18.60 -3.58
C ASP A 429 -31.38 -17.17 -3.82
N LYS A 430 -31.30 -16.32 -2.79
CA LYS A 430 -31.70 -14.90 -2.86
C LYS A 430 -30.68 -13.99 -3.50
N THR A 431 -29.47 -14.48 -3.71
CA THR A 431 -28.34 -13.69 -4.26
C THR A 431 -28.26 -13.78 -5.77
N ASN A 432 -28.88 -14.79 -6.36
CA ASN A 432 -28.76 -15.17 -7.76
C ASN A 432 -27.31 -15.56 -8.18
N GLU A 433 -26.44 -15.76 -7.21
CA GLU A 433 -25.02 -16.02 -7.44
C GLU A 433 -24.78 -17.31 -8.25
N TYR A 434 -25.58 -18.34 -7.95
CA TYR A 434 -25.43 -19.66 -8.56
C TYR A 434 -26.60 -20.02 -9.50
N HIS A 435 -27.49 -19.10 -9.81
CA HIS A 435 -28.65 -19.35 -10.65
C HIS A 435 -28.31 -19.92 -12.02
N THR A 436 -27.24 -19.43 -12.66
CA THR A 436 -26.78 -19.96 -13.97
C THR A 436 -26.46 -21.44 -13.91
N LYS A 437 -25.75 -21.87 -12.84
CA LYS A 437 -25.41 -23.28 -12.59
C LYS A 437 -26.66 -24.14 -12.35
N TYR A 438 -27.61 -23.63 -11.59
CA TYR A 438 -28.87 -24.37 -11.31
C TYR A 438 -29.76 -24.46 -12.55
N LEU A 439 -29.86 -23.39 -13.32
CA LEU A 439 -30.65 -23.34 -14.56
C LEU A 439 -30.05 -24.22 -15.65
N LEU A 440 -28.71 -24.32 -15.71
CA LEU A 440 -28.06 -25.22 -16.67
C LEU A 440 -28.43 -26.69 -16.39
N LEU A 441 -28.27 -27.15 -15.13
CA LEU A 441 -28.63 -28.53 -14.75
C LEU A 441 -30.14 -28.77 -14.86
N LEU A 442 -30.98 -27.74 -14.61
CA LEU A 442 -32.41 -27.82 -14.78
C LEU A 442 -32.78 -28.03 -16.28
N ALA A 443 -32.13 -27.33 -17.18
CA ALA A 443 -32.30 -27.52 -18.61
C ALA A 443 -31.92 -28.94 -19.04
N GLU A 444 -30.78 -29.44 -18.54
CA GLU A 444 -30.32 -30.80 -18.78
C GLU A 444 -31.31 -31.85 -18.29
N ALA A 445 -31.84 -31.67 -17.08
CA ALA A 445 -32.83 -32.59 -16.53
C ALA A 445 -34.13 -32.58 -17.34
N HIS A 446 -34.58 -31.42 -17.83
CA HIS A 446 -35.76 -31.33 -18.72
C HIS A 446 -35.47 -31.92 -20.09
N HIS A 447 -34.26 -31.80 -20.62
CA HIS A 447 -33.85 -32.47 -21.86
C HIS A 447 -34.00 -33.99 -21.75
N GLU A 448 -33.47 -34.61 -20.69
CA GLU A 448 -33.55 -36.04 -20.43
C GLU A 448 -35.01 -36.51 -20.22
N LEU A 449 -35.88 -35.64 -19.75
CA LEU A 449 -37.35 -35.87 -19.63
C LEU A 449 -38.10 -35.64 -20.93
N ASN A 450 -37.44 -35.25 -22.03
CA ASN A 450 -38.04 -34.83 -23.29
C ASN A 450 -39.06 -33.66 -23.13
N ASN A 451 -38.85 -32.79 -22.14
CA ASN A 451 -39.68 -31.63 -21.87
C ASN A 451 -39.11 -30.36 -22.47
N LEU A 452 -39.17 -30.26 -23.81
CA LEU A 452 -38.61 -29.15 -24.58
C LEU A 452 -39.12 -27.78 -24.18
N PHE A 453 -40.35 -27.66 -23.67
CA PHE A 453 -40.89 -26.37 -23.25
C PHE A 453 -40.17 -25.80 -22.03
N GLU A 454 -40.01 -26.61 -20.97
CA GLU A 454 -39.35 -26.19 -19.75
C GLU A 454 -37.81 -26.10 -19.95
N GLU A 455 -37.21 -26.97 -20.79
CA GLU A 455 -35.81 -26.85 -21.22
C GLU A 455 -35.54 -25.47 -21.84
N LYS A 456 -36.37 -25.07 -22.82
CA LYS A 456 -36.24 -23.76 -23.47
C LYS A 456 -36.39 -22.60 -22.47
N LYS A 457 -37.34 -22.72 -21.54
CA LYS A 457 -37.56 -21.70 -20.50
C LYS A 457 -36.36 -21.57 -19.61
N ALA A 458 -35.80 -22.66 -19.09
CA ALA A 458 -34.60 -22.66 -18.24
C ALA A 458 -33.40 -22.06 -18.95
N LEU A 459 -33.14 -22.44 -20.23
CA LEU A 459 -32.06 -21.86 -21.04
C LEU A 459 -32.27 -20.36 -21.32
N THR A 460 -33.52 -19.94 -21.56
CA THR A 460 -33.84 -18.52 -21.75
C THR A 460 -33.55 -17.72 -20.49
N ASP A 461 -33.95 -18.23 -19.34
CA ASP A 461 -33.72 -17.56 -18.06
C ASP A 461 -32.23 -17.54 -17.70
N LEU A 462 -31.47 -18.61 -18.01
CA LEU A 462 -30.03 -18.64 -17.90
C LEU A 462 -29.37 -17.55 -18.75
N LEU A 463 -29.71 -17.47 -20.05
CA LEU A 463 -29.08 -16.51 -20.96
C LEU A 463 -29.52 -15.06 -20.72
N LYS A 464 -30.60 -14.81 -19.99
CA LYS A 464 -30.92 -13.47 -19.46
C LYS A 464 -29.97 -13.03 -18.34
N LEU A 465 -29.46 -13.97 -17.55
CA LEU A 465 -28.51 -13.71 -16.47
C LEU A 465 -27.08 -13.62 -17.01
N ASP A 466 -26.74 -14.51 -17.94
CA ASP A 466 -25.41 -14.56 -18.56
C ASP A 466 -25.54 -14.84 -20.07
N GLU A 467 -25.63 -13.78 -20.86
CA GLU A 467 -25.80 -13.84 -22.32
C GLU A 467 -24.64 -14.54 -23.03
N LYS A 468 -23.45 -14.56 -22.38
CA LYS A 468 -22.22 -15.14 -22.93
C LYS A 468 -21.94 -16.55 -22.42
N ASN A 469 -22.83 -17.15 -21.69
CA ASN A 469 -22.66 -18.49 -21.16
C ASN A 469 -22.52 -19.53 -22.29
N ALA A 470 -21.31 -20.01 -22.51
CA ALA A 470 -21.00 -20.91 -23.61
C ALA A 470 -21.71 -22.26 -23.49
N ASP A 471 -21.82 -22.83 -22.27
CA ASP A 471 -22.52 -24.08 -22.02
C ASP A 471 -24.01 -23.96 -22.27
N GLY A 472 -24.60 -22.84 -21.82
CA GLY A 472 -26.00 -22.52 -22.08
C GLY A 472 -26.30 -22.38 -23.58
N LEU A 473 -25.41 -21.67 -24.33
CA LEU A 473 -25.53 -21.54 -25.78
C LEU A 473 -25.35 -22.87 -26.51
N TYR A 474 -24.41 -23.70 -26.04
CA TYR A 474 -24.25 -25.05 -26.55
C TYR A 474 -25.55 -25.87 -26.38
N ARG A 475 -26.15 -25.83 -25.20
CA ARG A 475 -27.45 -26.52 -24.94
C ARG A 475 -28.57 -25.97 -25.79
N VAL A 476 -28.62 -24.66 -26.03
CA VAL A 476 -29.57 -24.07 -27.02
C VAL A 476 -29.35 -24.65 -28.42
N GLY A 477 -28.09 -24.83 -28.82
CA GLY A 477 -27.75 -25.48 -30.08
C GLY A 477 -28.28 -26.91 -30.14
N MET A 478 -28.04 -27.72 -29.10
CA MET A 478 -28.57 -29.10 -29.00
C MET A 478 -30.09 -29.15 -29.03
N MET A 479 -30.75 -28.25 -28.32
CA MET A 479 -32.21 -28.13 -28.36
C MET A 479 -32.74 -27.85 -29.79
N TYR A 480 -32.08 -26.94 -30.55
CA TYR A 480 -32.46 -26.65 -31.92
C TYR A 480 -32.14 -27.80 -32.88
N VAL A 481 -31.11 -28.60 -32.61
CA VAL A 481 -30.88 -29.87 -33.35
C VAL A 481 -32.07 -30.84 -33.14
N ALA A 482 -32.55 -31.01 -31.89
CA ALA A 482 -33.69 -31.84 -31.58
C ALA A 482 -35.01 -31.32 -32.24
N LEU A 483 -35.09 -30.01 -32.44
CA LEU A 483 -36.22 -29.35 -33.14
C LEU A 483 -36.04 -29.32 -34.69
N HIS A 484 -34.98 -29.90 -35.22
CA HIS A 484 -34.63 -29.87 -36.65
C HIS A 484 -34.44 -28.45 -37.23
N ASP A 485 -34.18 -27.43 -36.38
CA ASP A 485 -33.84 -26.07 -36.82
C ASP A 485 -32.33 -25.89 -36.94
N ILE A 486 -31.78 -26.45 -38.01
CA ILE A 486 -30.31 -26.51 -38.27
C ILE A 486 -29.66 -25.13 -38.28
N LYS A 487 -30.36 -24.09 -38.79
CA LYS A 487 -29.80 -22.73 -38.87
C LYS A 487 -29.60 -22.13 -37.46
N LYS A 488 -30.59 -22.25 -36.60
CA LYS A 488 -30.48 -21.75 -35.22
C LYS A 488 -29.49 -22.58 -34.39
N ALA A 489 -29.39 -23.88 -34.65
CA ALA A 489 -28.41 -24.74 -34.01
C ALA A 489 -26.97 -24.27 -34.38
N GLU A 490 -26.74 -24.02 -35.66
CA GLU A 490 -25.45 -23.51 -36.16
C GLU A 490 -25.08 -22.16 -35.51
N GLU A 491 -26.01 -21.19 -35.47
CA GLU A 491 -25.79 -19.90 -34.84
C GLU A 491 -25.47 -20.04 -33.36
N ALA A 492 -26.15 -20.91 -32.63
CA ALA A 492 -25.95 -21.15 -31.22
C ALA A 492 -24.58 -21.80 -30.94
N PHE A 493 -24.17 -22.81 -31.71
CA PHE A 493 -22.86 -23.44 -31.58
C PHE A 493 -21.72 -22.47 -31.93
N LYS A 494 -21.87 -21.65 -32.98
CA LYS A 494 -20.88 -20.60 -33.30
C LYS A 494 -20.70 -19.60 -32.17
N LYS A 495 -21.79 -19.17 -31.52
CA LYS A 495 -21.71 -18.27 -30.35
C LYS A 495 -21.06 -18.97 -29.16
N ALA A 496 -21.39 -20.24 -28.91
CA ALA A 496 -20.76 -21.01 -27.84
C ALA A 496 -19.24 -21.08 -28.02
N ILE A 497 -18.77 -21.41 -29.23
CA ILE A 497 -17.35 -21.47 -29.58
C ILE A 497 -16.69 -20.08 -29.50
N LEU A 498 -17.40 -19.01 -29.88
CA LEU A 498 -16.89 -17.64 -29.79
C LEU A 498 -16.57 -17.23 -28.35
N TYR A 499 -17.43 -17.64 -27.38
CA TYR A 499 -17.26 -17.30 -25.97
C TYR A 499 -16.39 -18.30 -25.19
N ASN A 500 -16.36 -19.56 -25.63
CA ASN A 500 -15.44 -20.57 -25.12
C ASN A 500 -14.87 -21.38 -26.30
N PRO A 501 -13.69 -20.97 -26.81
CA PRO A 501 -13.03 -21.67 -27.92
C PRO A 501 -12.59 -23.11 -27.57
N ASP A 502 -12.53 -23.44 -26.30
CA ASP A 502 -12.10 -24.78 -25.83
C ASP A 502 -13.26 -25.76 -25.65
N LEU A 503 -14.48 -25.34 -25.94
CA LEU A 503 -15.69 -26.17 -25.83
C LEU A 503 -15.75 -27.18 -26.99
N ILE A 504 -15.02 -28.29 -26.84
CA ILE A 504 -14.89 -29.35 -27.85
C ILE A 504 -16.26 -29.86 -28.30
N GLN A 505 -17.22 -30.04 -27.39
CA GLN A 505 -18.57 -30.53 -27.71
C GLN A 505 -19.31 -29.62 -28.69
N ALA A 506 -19.15 -28.29 -28.56
CA ALA A 506 -19.78 -27.35 -29.48
C ALA A 506 -19.12 -27.41 -30.88
N LYS A 507 -17.80 -27.52 -30.95
CA LYS A 507 -17.05 -27.71 -32.23
C LYS A 507 -17.47 -29.00 -32.89
N TYR A 508 -17.54 -30.09 -32.16
CA TYR A 508 -17.92 -31.40 -32.69
C TYR A 508 -19.34 -31.39 -33.26
N ASN A 509 -20.31 -30.88 -32.52
CA ASN A 509 -21.69 -30.81 -33.01
C ASN A 509 -21.85 -29.84 -34.18
N LEU A 510 -21.09 -28.75 -34.22
CA LEU A 510 -21.06 -27.86 -35.40
C LEU A 510 -20.45 -28.57 -36.62
N ALA A 511 -19.39 -29.37 -36.41
CA ALA A 511 -18.79 -30.15 -37.48
C ALA A 511 -19.77 -31.18 -38.08
N LEU A 512 -20.52 -31.90 -37.22
CA LEU A 512 -21.59 -32.79 -37.63
C LEU A 512 -22.65 -32.10 -38.49
N LEU A 513 -23.08 -30.86 -38.13
CA LEU A 513 -24.01 -30.10 -38.97
C LEU A 513 -23.44 -29.75 -40.34
N TYR A 514 -22.13 -29.65 -40.47
CA TYR A 514 -21.44 -29.28 -41.70
C TYR A 514 -21.10 -30.49 -42.61
N GLU A 515 -21.09 -31.70 -42.09
CA GLU A 515 -20.68 -32.89 -42.89
C GLU A 515 -21.38 -32.98 -44.25
N ASN A 516 -22.67 -32.65 -44.30
CA ASN A 516 -23.47 -32.74 -45.53
C ASN A 516 -23.49 -31.45 -46.37
N ASN A 517 -23.17 -30.29 -45.78
CA ASN A 517 -23.40 -28.99 -46.42
C ASN A 517 -22.09 -28.21 -46.66
N ASN A 518 -21.06 -28.44 -45.85
CA ASN A 518 -19.78 -27.74 -45.92
C ASN A 518 -18.65 -28.64 -45.38
N ARG A 519 -18.31 -29.65 -46.17
CA ARG A 519 -17.43 -30.73 -45.78
C ARG A 519 -16.01 -30.25 -45.37
N ASP A 520 -15.51 -29.23 -46.09
CA ASP A 520 -14.19 -28.68 -45.78
C ASP A 520 -14.17 -28.03 -44.38
N ARG A 521 -15.21 -27.29 -44.05
CA ARG A 521 -15.30 -26.69 -42.72
C ARG A 521 -15.50 -27.72 -41.59
N ALA A 522 -16.19 -28.82 -41.89
CA ALA A 522 -16.30 -29.94 -40.96
C ALA A 522 -14.92 -30.56 -40.69
N LYS A 523 -14.12 -30.80 -41.75
CA LYS A 523 -12.73 -31.30 -41.61
C LYS A 523 -11.87 -30.36 -40.75
N GLU A 524 -11.93 -29.05 -41.01
CA GLU A 524 -11.20 -28.06 -40.24
C GLU A 524 -11.55 -28.13 -38.74
N LEU A 525 -12.82 -28.18 -38.39
CA LEU A 525 -13.27 -28.29 -37.00
C LEU A 525 -12.81 -29.58 -36.33
N TYR A 526 -12.86 -30.72 -37.02
CA TYR A 526 -12.34 -31.98 -36.47
C TYR A 526 -10.81 -31.93 -36.26
N ILE A 527 -10.06 -31.25 -37.14
CA ILE A 527 -8.63 -31.02 -36.92
C ILE A 527 -8.40 -30.13 -35.71
N GLU A 528 -9.13 -29.01 -35.60
CA GLU A 528 -9.05 -28.13 -34.42
C GLU A 528 -9.33 -28.88 -33.09
N ILE A 529 -10.29 -29.82 -33.11
CA ILE A 529 -10.59 -30.67 -31.95
C ILE A 529 -9.39 -31.56 -31.61
N LEU A 530 -8.79 -32.21 -32.61
CA LEU A 530 -7.64 -33.11 -32.40
C LEU A 530 -6.35 -32.39 -32.04
N GLU A 531 -6.21 -31.12 -32.39
CA GLU A 531 -5.14 -30.26 -31.87
C GLU A 531 -5.30 -29.94 -30.38
N GLN A 532 -6.53 -29.82 -29.91
CA GLN A 532 -6.86 -29.60 -28.48
C GLN A 532 -6.83 -30.89 -27.67
N ASP A 533 -7.47 -31.94 -28.18
CA ASP A 533 -7.50 -33.27 -27.57
C ASP A 533 -7.17 -34.35 -28.61
N PRO A 534 -5.90 -34.74 -28.71
CA PRO A 534 -5.46 -35.81 -29.63
C PRO A 534 -6.10 -37.18 -29.37
N THR A 535 -6.81 -37.35 -28.25
CA THR A 535 -7.44 -38.62 -27.85
C THR A 535 -8.93 -38.68 -28.21
N TYR A 536 -9.52 -37.62 -28.75
CA TYR A 536 -10.94 -37.55 -29.07
C TYR A 536 -11.32 -38.48 -30.22
N GLU A 537 -11.75 -39.71 -29.89
CA GLU A 537 -11.95 -40.80 -30.88
C GLU A 537 -13.05 -40.50 -31.90
N GLU A 538 -14.12 -39.78 -31.50
CA GLU A 538 -15.22 -39.46 -32.40
C GLU A 538 -14.77 -38.55 -33.56
N ALA A 539 -13.90 -37.58 -33.30
CA ALA A 539 -13.36 -36.71 -34.36
C ALA A 539 -12.38 -37.45 -35.26
N LYS A 540 -11.57 -38.37 -34.69
CA LYS A 540 -10.68 -39.23 -35.52
C LYS A 540 -11.47 -40.09 -36.48
N ASN A 541 -12.51 -40.75 -35.97
CA ASN A 541 -13.36 -41.63 -36.77
C ASN A 541 -14.07 -40.82 -37.88
N ALA A 542 -14.64 -39.67 -37.56
CA ALA A 542 -15.28 -38.78 -38.50
C ALA A 542 -14.35 -38.33 -39.62
N LEU A 543 -13.11 -37.95 -39.28
CA LEU A 543 -12.08 -37.57 -40.27
C LEU A 543 -11.66 -38.77 -41.17
N ALA A 544 -11.52 -39.96 -40.60
CA ALA A 544 -11.19 -41.16 -41.35
C ALA A 544 -12.31 -41.52 -42.33
N ASP A 545 -13.57 -41.50 -41.91
CA ASP A 545 -14.73 -41.77 -42.76
C ASP A 545 -14.88 -40.75 -43.90
N MET A 546 -14.62 -39.47 -43.57
CA MET A 546 -14.61 -38.39 -44.61
C MET A 546 -13.48 -38.57 -45.61
N SER A 547 -12.31 -39.06 -45.18
CA SER A 547 -11.18 -39.30 -46.08
C SER A 547 -11.39 -40.52 -46.96
N ALA A 548 -12.03 -41.57 -46.46
CA ALA A 548 -12.36 -42.79 -47.20
C ALA A 548 -13.42 -42.56 -48.29
N SER A 549 -14.30 -41.59 -48.13
CA SER A 549 -15.36 -41.25 -49.10
C SER A 549 -14.92 -40.25 -50.17
N ASP A 550 -13.67 -39.74 -50.12
CA ASP A 550 -13.05 -38.90 -51.17
C ASP A 550 -12.36 -39.74 -52.25
N PHE A 551 -12.30 -41.07 -52.08
CA PHE A 551 -11.80 -42.06 -53.06
C PHE A 551 -12.97 -42.89 -53.63
#